data_01da1d7173db4ebfcf18caf5ff0f8f71
#
_entry.id   01da1d7173db4ebfcf18caf5ff0f8f71
#
_cell.length_a   1.000
_cell.length_b   1.000
_cell.length_c   1.000
_cell.angle_alpha   90.00
_cell.angle_beta   90.00
_cell.angle_gamma   90.00
#
_symmetry.space_group_name_H-M   'P 1'
#
loop_
_entity.id
_entity.type
_entity.pdbx_description
1 polymer ?
#
loop_
_entity_poly.entity_id
_entity_poly.type
_entity_poly.pdbx_seq_one_letter_code
_entity_poly.pdbx_strand_id
1 'polypeptide(L)'
;MEHANTDRIPSQRRVVFDTNVLIALHDYHEGESDKGQAASELAEILERFDCHIYVGDGTLDDFARAGSRSLMRERDIARYPQLAAEVAPDLASRCGYPDREFSPNTQSDLRLLALLDEGKAKWLISDDKRLLGHAACLGKGKALSVDEALNFLRPAVDTSPSSPAVRKVSPAEVNLDSPFFQSLFSSYPDFRSWWETKVVAQKRLTLILGSPQDPKGITVIKEADPDYGLPADTAKICTFKIDEESQGNKSWGELLLKEVIKELRAIPASCTFLEIDADKISFMVKWLESFGFYRLHGVQAANGDTVMVKDLFPARTAPNLEPWDFHKRYGPGAVCLDTGRAFLVPIQPQWHDRLFPDPHTPTLSESMFAERCGNTIKKIYICKSPIKTLCPGDLLIFVESETGGQVRNLGVVEDTLRSDDPLEILQFASTRTVYSENEITSFTSVGREVLVIKFRHDRQLSPPWTHAMAGYDTLVDSSPAQSIERVKEEGVRWLRKQRNVWS
;
A
#
# COMPACT_ATOMS: atom_id res chain seq x y z
N MET A 1 -39.46 0.78 -21.78
CA MET A 1 -39.27 -0.59 -21.29
C MET A 1 -38.23 -1.25 -22.18
N GLU A 2 -36.99 -0.94 -21.95
CA GLU A 2 -35.88 -1.62 -22.60
C GLU A 2 -35.19 -2.41 -21.50
N HIS A 3 -35.36 -3.73 -21.52
CA HIS A 3 -34.40 -4.61 -20.87
C HIS A 3 -33.05 -4.38 -21.55
N ALA A 4 -32.29 -3.42 -21.03
CA ALA A 4 -30.97 -3.12 -21.51
C ALA A 4 -30.16 -4.41 -21.45
N ASN A 5 -29.64 -4.72 -22.56
CA ASN A 5 -28.85 -5.87 -22.99
C ASN A 5 -27.68 -6.13 -21.99
N THR A 6 -28.01 -6.74 -20.84
CA THR A 6 -27.07 -7.09 -19.75
C THR A 6 -25.90 -7.95 -20.25
N ASP A 7 -26.08 -8.66 -21.36
CA ASP A 7 -25.06 -9.53 -21.97
C ASP A 7 -23.92 -8.79 -22.67
N ARG A 8 -24.05 -7.47 -22.89
CA ARG A 8 -23.02 -6.68 -23.58
C ARG A 8 -21.93 -6.15 -22.64
N ILE A 9 -22.19 -6.06 -21.32
CA ILE A 9 -21.21 -5.54 -20.36
C ILE A 9 -20.37 -6.71 -19.88
N PRO A 10 -19.03 -6.69 -20.06
CA PRO A 10 -18.15 -7.74 -19.57
C PRO A 10 -18.25 -7.93 -18.06
N SER A 11 -18.11 -9.16 -17.57
CA SER A 11 -18.20 -9.47 -16.14
C SER A 11 -17.17 -8.70 -15.29
N GLN A 12 -16.03 -8.34 -15.88
CA GLN A 12 -15.00 -7.50 -15.26
C GLN A 12 -15.46 -6.07 -14.95
N ARG A 13 -16.58 -5.63 -15.56
CA ARG A 13 -17.17 -4.31 -15.33
C ARG A 13 -18.44 -4.37 -14.47
N ARG A 14 -18.80 -5.55 -13.95
CA ARG A 14 -19.99 -5.75 -13.13
C ARG A 14 -19.60 -5.81 -11.65
N VAL A 15 -20.22 -4.95 -10.86
CA VAL A 15 -20.06 -4.89 -9.41
C VAL A 15 -21.40 -5.10 -8.76
N VAL A 16 -21.51 -6.07 -7.86
CA VAL A 16 -22.77 -6.35 -7.15
C VAL A 16 -22.76 -5.65 -5.81
N PHE A 17 -23.79 -4.85 -5.54
CA PHE A 17 -24.01 -4.27 -4.22
C PHE A 17 -24.96 -5.14 -3.42
N ASP A 18 -24.56 -5.45 -2.19
CA ASP A 18 -25.44 -6.12 -1.21
C ASP A 18 -26.55 -5.19 -0.74
N THR A 19 -27.62 -5.76 -0.24
CA THR A 19 -28.83 -5.07 0.27
C THR A 19 -28.47 -3.99 1.30
N ASN A 20 -27.54 -4.24 2.22
CA ASN A 20 -27.14 -3.27 3.25
C ASN A 20 -26.51 -1.99 2.66
N VAL A 21 -25.70 -2.14 1.62
CA VAL A 21 -25.05 -1.00 0.92
C VAL A 21 -26.08 -0.21 0.11
N LEU A 22 -27.02 -0.90 -0.54
CA LEU A 22 -28.11 -0.26 -1.30
C LEU A 22 -29.07 0.52 -0.39
N ILE A 23 -29.39 0.00 0.80
CA ILE A 23 -30.18 0.72 1.80
C ILE A 23 -29.47 1.98 2.26
N ALA A 24 -28.18 1.87 2.59
CA ALA A 24 -27.40 3.02 3.02
C ALA A 24 -27.32 4.09 1.93
N LEU A 25 -27.12 3.69 0.68
CA LEU A 25 -27.07 4.57 -0.48
C LEU A 25 -28.42 5.30 -0.71
N HIS A 26 -29.52 4.56 -0.63
CA HIS A 26 -30.88 5.13 -0.76
C HIS A 26 -31.16 6.15 0.36
N ASP A 27 -30.93 5.77 1.62
CA ASP A 27 -31.20 6.62 2.78
C ASP A 27 -30.35 7.89 2.77
N TYR A 28 -29.15 7.84 2.20
CA TYR A 28 -28.31 9.00 1.99
C TYR A 28 -28.87 9.96 0.91
N HIS A 29 -29.30 9.41 -0.23
CA HIS A 29 -29.87 10.21 -1.33
C HIS A 29 -31.20 10.87 -0.93
N GLU A 30 -31.99 10.24 -0.08
CA GLU A 30 -33.22 10.82 0.47
C GLU A 30 -32.98 11.80 1.63
N GLY A 31 -31.72 11.98 2.07
CA GLY A 31 -31.34 12.86 3.18
C GLY A 31 -31.72 12.32 4.56
N GLU A 32 -32.01 11.01 4.66
CA GLU A 32 -32.40 10.36 5.92
C GLU A 32 -31.20 9.97 6.80
N SER A 33 -30.00 9.80 6.22
CA SER A 33 -28.82 9.35 6.95
C SER A 33 -27.51 9.67 6.22
N ASP A 34 -26.49 10.12 6.96
CA ASP A 34 -25.13 10.35 6.43
C ASP A 34 -24.35 9.04 6.25
N LYS A 35 -24.88 7.90 6.75
CA LYS A 35 -24.17 6.61 6.70
C LYS A 35 -23.90 6.09 5.29
N GLY A 36 -24.66 6.54 4.31
CA GLY A 36 -24.51 6.14 2.91
C GLY A 36 -23.55 7.01 2.10
N GLN A 37 -22.94 8.06 2.67
CA GLN A 37 -22.03 8.95 1.95
C GLN A 37 -20.88 8.19 1.27
N ALA A 38 -20.26 7.26 1.98
CA ALA A 38 -19.20 6.42 1.44
C ALA A 38 -19.67 5.52 0.28
N ALA A 39 -20.88 4.96 0.38
CA ALA A 39 -21.47 4.16 -0.68
C ALA A 39 -21.80 5.01 -1.92
N SER A 40 -22.27 6.26 -1.74
CA SER A 40 -22.50 7.20 -2.83
C SER A 40 -21.20 7.58 -3.53
N GLU A 41 -20.16 7.91 -2.78
CA GLU A 41 -18.84 8.18 -3.33
C GLU A 41 -18.28 6.97 -4.12
N LEU A 42 -18.45 5.75 -3.59
CA LEU A 42 -18.04 4.53 -4.28
C LEU A 42 -18.76 4.35 -5.60
N ALA A 43 -20.07 4.57 -5.61
CA ALA A 43 -20.91 4.45 -6.82
C ALA A 43 -20.44 5.44 -7.91
N GLU A 44 -20.20 6.71 -7.56
CA GLU A 44 -19.67 7.72 -8.47
C GLU A 44 -18.29 7.34 -9.03
N ILE A 45 -17.40 6.84 -8.19
CA ILE A 45 -16.06 6.42 -8.63
C ILE A 45 -16.16 5.22 -9.58
N LEU A 46 -16.99 4.23 -9.27
CA LEU A 46 -17.19 3.06 -10.13
C LEU A 46 -17.71 3.44 -11.50
N GLU A 47 -18.65 4.40 -11.59
CA GLU A 47 -19.14 4.92 -12.86
C GLU A 47 -18.03 5.54 -13.72
N ARG A 48 -17.11 6.29 -13.10
CA ARG A 48 -15.94 6.88 -13.79
C ARG A 48 -15.02 5.82 -14.39
N PHE A 49 -14.95 4.62 -13.81
CA PHE A 49 -14.22 3.47 -14.34
C PHE A 49 -15.04 2.61 -15.31
N ASP A 50 -16.18 3.10 -15.79
CA ASP A 50 -17.11 2.38 -16.67
C ASP A 50 -17.57 1.05 -16.04
N CYS A 51 -17.73 1.05 -14.72
CA CYS A 51 -18.25 -0.09 -13.97
C CYS A 51 -19.71 0.09 -13.66
N HIS A 52 -20.46 -1.00 -13.76
CA HIS A 52 -21.91 -0.97 -13.62
C HIS A 52 -22.32 -1.71 -12.35
N ILE A 53 -23.16 -1.05 -11.55
CA ILE A 53 -23.71 -1.61 -10.33
C ILE A 53 -24.88 -2.52 -10.67
N TYR A 54 -24.86 -3.71 -10.13
CA TYR A 54 -25.89 -4.75 -10.25
C TYR A 54 -26.40 -5.15 -8.87
N VAL A 55 -27.55 -5.77 -8.86
CA VAL A 55 -28.16 -6.39 -7.68
C VAL A 55 -28.33 -7.89 -7.90
N GLY A 56 -28.26 -8.68 -6.83
CA GLY A 56 -28.59 -10.10 -6.89
C GLY A 56 -30.10 -10.33 -6.99
N ASP A 57 -30.50 -11.44 -7.58
CA ASP A 57 -31.94 -11.84 -7.67
C ASP A 57 -32.60 -12.00 -6.30
N GLY A 58 -31.86 -12.38 -5.24
CA GLY A 58 -32.37 -12.46 -3.88
C GLY A 58 -32.53 -11.10 -3.17
N THR A 59 -31.95 -10.01 -3.71
CA THR A 59 -32.00 -8.68 -3.09
C THR A 59 -33.45 -8.15 -3.01
N LEU A 60 -34.28 -8.35 -4.02
CA LEU A 60 -35.67 -7.93 -4.02
C LEU A 60 -36.52 -8.71 -3.00
N ASP A 61 -36.23 -10.00 -2.82
CA ASP A 61 -36.89 -10.83 -1.81
C ASP A 61 -36.58 -10.33 -0.38
N ASP A 62 -35.36 -9.82 -0.15
CA ASP A 62 -34.93 -9.25 1.14
C ASP A 62 -35.72 -7.97 1.45
N PHE A 63 -35.94 -7.12 0.43
CA PHE A 63 -36.76 -5.92 0.59
C PHE A 63 -38.23 -6.23 0.82
N ALA A 64 -38.80 -7.19 0.12
CA ALA A 64 -40.21 -7.59 0.30
C ALA A 64 -40.50 -8.07 1.74
N ARG A 65 -39.49 -8.57 2.45
CA ARG A 65 -39.57 -8.98 3.86
C ARG A 65 -39.45 -7.81 4.86
N ALA A 66 -38.95 -6.65 4.44
CA ALA A 66 -38.58 -5.56 5.35
C ALA A 66 -39.69 -4.56 5.73
N GLY A 67 -40.94 -4.69 5.24
CA GLY A 67 -42.13 -3.91 5.64
C GLY A 67 -42.33 -2.58 4.88
N SER A 68 -43.22 -1.68 5.35
CA SER A 68 -43.81 -0.56 4.59
C SER A 68 -42.84 0.54 4.06
N ARG A 69 -41.64 0.67 4.57
CA ARG A 69 -40.59 1.51 3.96
C ARG A 69 -39.99 0.89 2.69
N SER A 70 -40.32 -0.34 2.37
CA SER A 70 -39.79 -1.12 1.26
C SER A 70 -40.16 -0.57 -0.12
N LEU A 71 -41.34 -0.01 -0.31
CA LEU A 71 -41.87 0.35 -1.64
C LEU A 71 -41.04 1.47 -2.35
N MET A 72 -40.55 2.47 -1.60
CA MET A 72 -39.69 3.49 -2.20
C MET A 72 -38.29 2.92 -2.52
N ARG A 73 -37.74 2.14 -1.59
CA ARG A 73 -36.46 1.45 -1.78
C ARG A 73 -36.54 0.44 -2.94
N GLU A 74 -37.62 -0.34 -3.05
CA GLU A 74 -37.86 -1.25 -4.17
C GLU A 74 -37.86 -0.54 -5.53
N ARG A 75 -38.46 0.66 -5.62
CA ARG A 75 -38.44 1.45 -6.86
C ARG A 75 -37.04 1.90 -7.27
N ASP A 76 -36.23 2.31 -6.32
CA ASP A 76 -34.89 2.77 -6.62
C ASP A 76 -33.93 1.63 -6.95
N ILE A 77 -34.12 0.49 -6.27
CA ILE A 77 -33.32 -0.71 -6.53
C ILE A 77 -33.72 -1.36 -7.85
N ALA A 78 -35.02 -1.29 -8.24
CA ALA A 78 -35.47 -1.75 -9.55
C ALA A 78 -34.82 -1.01 -10.74
N ARG A 79 -34.08 0.08 -10.50
CA ARG A 79 -33.28 0.77 -11.52
C ARG A 79 -32.00 0.04 -11.82
N TYR A 80 -31.48 -0.75 -10.88
CA TYR A 80 -30.25 -1.53 -11.10
C TYR A 80 -30.55 -2.83 -11.83
N PRO A 81 -29.75 -3.19 -12.84
CA PRO A 81 -29.91 -4.47 -13.53
C PRO A 81 -29.62 -5.62 -12.55
N GLN A 82 -30.37 -6.72 -12.73
CA GLN A 82 -30.26 -7.90 -11.89
C GLN A 82 -29.30 -8.91 -12.49
N LEU A 83 -28.57 -9.60 -11.61
CA LEU A 83 -27.82 -10.79 -11.93
C LEU A 83 -28.36 -11.97 -11.13
N ALA A 84 -28.43 -13.13 -11.77
CA ALA A 84 -28.77 -14.40 -11.14
C ALA A 84 -27.68 -15.44 -11.40
N ALA A 85 -27.44 -16.29 -10.41
CA ALA A 85 -26.51 -17.41 -10.51
C ALA A 85 -27.11 -18.66 -9.86
N GLU A 86 -26.72 -19.83 -10.34
CA GLU A 86 -27.08 -21.09 -9.71
C GLU A 86 -26.14 -21.37 -8.55
N VAL A 87 -26.69 -21.63 -7.38
CA VAL A 87 -25.90 -21.99 -6.20
C VAL A 87 -25.35 -23.40 -6.38
N ALA A 88 -24.06 -23.55 -6.61
CA ALA A 88 -23.42 -24.84 -6.72
C ALA A 88 -23.63 -25.67 -5.43
N PRO A 89 -23.90 -26.98 -5.53
CA PRO A 89 -24.24 -27.83 -4.37
C PRO A 89 -23.18 -27.82 -3.25
N ASP A 90 -21.91 -27.60 -3.61
CA ASP A 90 -20.77 -27.59 -2.70
C ASP A 90 -20.40 -26.17 -2.21
N LEU A 91 -20.99 -25.11 -2.77
CA LEU A 91 -20.63 -23.72 -2.47
C LEU A 91 -20.78 -23.40 -0.98
N ALA A 92 -21.89 -23.79 -0.38
CA ALA A 92 -22.13 -23.55 1.04
C ALA A 92 -21.05 -24.18 1.92
N SER A 93 -20.70 -25.43 1.65
CA SER A 93 -19.64 -26.16 2.37
C SER A 93 -18.28 -25.51 2.15
N ARG A 94 -17.91 -25.15 0.92
CA ARG A 94 -16.65 -24.48 0.60
C ARG A 94 -16.51 -23.15 1.34
N CYS A 95 -17.60 -22.42 1.48
CA CYS A 95 -17.61 -21.13 2.15
C CYS A 95 -17.90 -21.21 3.66
N GLY A 96 -17.87 -22.43 4.24
CA GLY A 96 -17.95 -22.63 5.68
C GLY A 96 -19.35 -22.39 6.29
N TYR A 97 -20.41 -22.50 5.49
CA TYR A 97 -21.76 -22.53 6.05
C TYR A 97 -22.03 -23.92 6.64
N PRO A 98 -22.73 -23.97 7.81
CA PRO A 98 -23.04 -25.26 8.45
C PRO A 98 -24.00 -26.09 7.58
N ASP A 99 -23.82 -27.40 7.61
CA ASP A 99 -24.68 -28.37 6.91
C ASP A 99 -26.03 -28.50 7.62
N ARG A 100 -26.93 -27.56 7.38
CA ARG A 100 -28.31 -27.48 7.93
C ARG A 100 -29.21 -26.70 6.99
N GLU A 101 -30.52 -26.73 7.27
CA GLU A 101 -31.49 -25.91 6.54
C GLU A 101 -31.13 -24.41 6.63
N PHE A 102 -30.98 -23.76 5.48
CA PHE A 102 -30.54 -22.37 5.41
C PHE A 102 -31.71 -21.42 5.67
N SER A 103 -31.45 -20.43 6.51
CA SER A 103 -32.39 -19.30 6.67
C SER A 103 -32.51 -18.52 5.35
N PRO A 104 -33.64 -17.77 5.15
CA PRO A 104 -33.77 -16.92 3.96
C PRO A 104 -32.57 -15.99 3.73
N ASN A 105 -32.02 -15.38 4.78
CA ASN A 105 -30.83 -14.52 4.67
C ASN A 105 -29.59 -15.30 4.20
N THR A 106 -29.39 -16.51 4.72
CA THR A 106 -28.28 -17.37 4.27
C THR A 106 -28.44 -17.78 2.81
N GLN A 107 -29.67 -17.99 2.35
CA GLN A 107 -29.95 -18.28 0.95
C GLN A 107 -29.62 -17.08 0.05
N SER A 108 -29.97 -15.84 0.48
CA SER A 108 -29.59 -14.62 -0.23
C SER A 108 -28.06 -14.44 -0.27
N ASP A 109 -27.37 -14.64 0.85
CA ASP A 109 -25.92 -14.63 0.91
C ASP A 109 -25.29 -15.60 -0.11
N LEU A 110 -25.78 -16.84 -0.15
CA LEU A 110 -25.28 -17.87 -1.07
C LEU A 110 -25.52 -17.52 -2.55
N ARG A 111 -26.63 -16.88 -2.89
CA ARG A 111 -26.88 -16.38 -4.25
C ARG A 111 -25.89 -15.27 -4.65
N LEU A 112 -25.59 -14.34 -3.74
CA LEU A 112 -24.57 -13.32 -3.97
C LEU A 112 -23.19 -13.94 -4.17
N LEU A 113 -22.82 -14.93 -3.35
CA LEU A 113 -21.56 -15.66 -3.49
C LEU A 113 -21.49 -16.46 -4.81
N ALA A 114 -22.59 -17.03 -5.25
CA ALA A 114 -22.67 -17.76 -6.52
C ALA A 114 -22.37 -16.84 -7.73
N LEU A 115 -22.75 -15.56 -7.69
CA LEU A 115 -22.41 -14.60 -8.74
C LEU A 115 -20.90 -14.41 -8.89
N LEU A 116 -20.15 -14.45 -7.77
CA LEU A 116 -18.69 -14.40 -7.78
C LEU A 116 -18.05 -15.74 -8.19
N ASP A 117 -18.63 -16.84 -7.76
CA ASP A 117 -18.13 -18.19 -8.04
C ASP A 117 -18.25 -18.51 -9.55
N GLU A 118 -19.38 -18.15 -10.17
CA GLU A 118 -19.60 -18.28 -11.61
C GLU A 118 -18.88 -17.21 -12.46
N GLY A 119 -18.22 -16.22 -11.83
CA GLY A 119 -17.55 -15.11 -12.54
C GLY A 119 -18.52 -14.17 -13.25
N LYS A 120 -19.77 -14.09 -12.83
CA LYS A 120 -20.80 -13.17 -13.39
C LYS A 120 -20.58 -11.73 -12.96
N ALA A 121 -19.91 -11.52 -11.84
CA ALA A 121 -19.51 -10.21 -11.35
C ALA A 121 -18.04 -10.23 -10.90
N LYS A 122 -17.39 -9.09 -11.01
CA LYS A 122 -16.00 -8.89 -10.55
C LYS A 122 -15.93 -8.79 -9.03
N TRP A 123 -16.79 -7.95 -8.46
CA TRP A 123 -16.82 -7.68 -7.03
C TRP A 123 -18.22 -7.77 -6.44
N LEU A 124 -18.24 -8.19 -5.18
CA LEU A 124 -19.37 -8.02 -4.27
C LEU A 124 -18.98 -6.96 -3.22
N ILE A 125 -19.78 -5.91 -3.09
CA ILE A 125 -19.61 -4.88 -2.07
C ILE A 125 -20.65 -5.09 -0.97
N SER A 126 -20.19 -5.30 0.25
CA SER A 126 -21.05 -5.52 1.42
C SER A 126 -20.36 -5.05 2.70
N ASP A 127 -21.12 -4.49 3.65
CA ASP A 127 -20.62 -4.16 4.99
C ASP A 127 -20.98 -5.26 6.02
N ASP A 128 -21.57 -6.38 5.59
CA ASP A 128 -21.77 -7.56 6.44
C ASP A 128 -20.46 -8.35 6.59
N LYS A 129 -19.85 -8.21 7.77
CA LYS A 129 -18.59 -8.91 8.12
C LYS A 129 -18.68 -10.42 8.02
N ARG A 130 -19.88 -11.00 8.26
CA ARG A 130 -20.09 -12.44 8.18
C ARG A 130 -20.07 -12.89 6.72
N LEU A 131 -20.81 -12.18 5.83
CA LEU A 131 -20.79 -12.46 4.39
C LEU A 131 -19.39 -12.32 3.81
N LEU A 132 -18.66 -11.24 4.16
CA LEU A 132 -17.27 -11.03 3.74
C LEU A 132 -16.34 -12.14 4.22
N GLY A 133 -16.54 -12.63 5.46
CA GLY A 133 -15.81 -13.76 6.00
C GLY A 133 -16.03 -15.06 5.22
N HIS A 134 -17.28 -15.34 4.84
CA HIS A 134 -17.63 -16.50 4.02
C HIS A 134 -17.11 -16.37 2.58
N ALA A 135 -17.13 -15.17 2.01
CA ALA A 135 -16.64 -14.92 0.65
C ALA A 135 -15.12 -15.17 0.48
N ALA A 136 -14.35 -15.21 1.56
CA ALA A 136 -12.90 -15.47 1.51
C ALA A 136 -12.54 -16.80 0.84
N CYS A 137 -13.46 -17.79 0.81
CA CYS A 137 -13.30 -19.06 0.11
C CYS A 137 -13.17 -18.91 -1.42
N LEU A 138 -13.71 -17.83 -1.99
CA LEU A 138 -13.76 -17.56 -3.43
C LEU A 138 -12.51 -16.81 -3.96
N GLY A 139 -11.61 -16.47 -3.06
CA GLY A 139 -10.37 -15.74 -3.35
C GLY A 139 -10.32 -14.34 -2.75
N LYS A 140 -9.12 -13.90 -2.43
CA LYS A 140 -8.90 -12.57 -1.84
C LYS A 140 -9.35 -11.47 -2.79
N GLY A 141 -10.08 -10.50 -2.26
CA GLY A 141 -10.44 -9.27 -2.96
C GLY A 141 -11.62 -9.38 -3.92
N LYS A 142 -12.35 -10.48 -3.94
CA LYS A 142 -13.61 -10.59 -4.70
C LYS A 142 -14.80 -10.00 -3.96
N ALA A 143 -14.82 -10.07 -2.63
CA ALA A 143 -15.83 -9.40 -1.79
C ALA A 143 -15.11 -8.38 -0.90
N LEU A 144 -15.64 -7.15 -0.83
CA LEU A 144 -15.03 -5.99 -0.20
C LEU A 144 -16.09 -5.20 0.57
N SER A 145 -15.67 -4.58 1.68
CA SER A 145 -16.47 -3.51 2.27
C SER A 145 -16.39 -2.24 1.42
N VAL A 146 -17.32 -1.31 1.63
CA VAL A 146 -17.30 0.01 0.98
C VAL A 146 -15.96 0.70 1.24
N ASP A 147 -15.48 0.69 2.49
CA ASP A 147 -14.22 1.31 2.87
C ASP A 147 -13.01 0.62 2.23
N GLU A 148 -12.99 -0.71 2.13
CA GLU A 148 -11.92 -1.44 1.45
C GLU A 148 -11.86 -1.08 -0.03
N ALA A 149 -12.99 -0.99 -0.73
CA ALA A 149 -13.05 -0.58 -2.13
C ALA A 149 -12.58 0.87 -2.31
N LEU A 150 -13.07 1.80 -1.50
CA LEU A 150 -12.64 3.20 -1.53
C LEU A 150 -11.14 3.37 -1.23
N ASN A 151 -10.56 2.57 -0.36
CA ASN A 151 -9.15 2.66 0.00
C ASN A 151 -8.18 2.55 -1.19
N PHE A 152 -8.52 1.80 -2.24
CA PHE A 152 -7.66 1.70 -3.42
C PHE A 152 -8.19 2.48 -4.63
N LEU A 153 -9.48 2.84 -4.66
CA LEU A 153 -10.04 3.64 -5.75
C LEU A 153 -9.80 5.14 -5.56
N ARG A 154 -9.98 5.68 -4.35
CA ARG A 154 -9.75 7.11 -4.04
C ARG A 154 -8.39 7.65 -4.52
N PRO A 155 -7.26 6.95 -4.33
CA PRO A 155 -5.97 7.48 -4.78
C PRO A 155 -5.89 7.76 -6.28
N ALA A 156 -6.66 7.07 -7.11
CA ALA A 156 -6.68 7.29 -8.54
C ALA A 156 -7.55 8.48 -8.98
N VAL A 157 -8.55 8.84 -8.18
CA VAL A 157 -9.51 9.92 -8.51
C VAL A 157 -9.32 11.19 -7.67
N ASP A 158 -8.65 11.07 -6.52
CA ASP A 158 -8.49 12.17 -5.58
C ASP A 158 -7.32 13.09 -5.96
N THR A 159 -7.61 14.38 -6.10
CA THR A 159 -6.66 15.45 -6.44
C THR A 159 -6.15 16.22 -5.22
N SER A 160 -6.36 15.73 -3.99
CA SER A 160 -6.01 16.45 -2.75
C SER A 160 -4.50 16.69 -2.57
N PRO A 161 -4.11 17.69 -1.77
CA PRO A 161 -2.77 18.25 -1.76
C PRO A 161 -1.68 17.30 -1.26
N SER A 162 -0.45 17.67 -1.59
CA SER A 162 0.84 17.04 -1.38
C SER A 162 1.07 16.39 0.00
N SER A 163 1.78 15.26 0.03
CA SER A 163 2.35 14.73 1.27
C SER A 163 3.33 15.74 1.87
N PRO A 164 3.22 16.04 3.17
CA PRO A 164 4.19 16.93 3.82
C PRO A 164 5.59 16.30 3.78
N ALA A 165 6.62 17.13 3.62
CA ALA A 165 8.00 16.67 3.63
C ALA A 165 8.43 16.22 5.03
N VAL A 166 9.24 15.14 5.10
CA VAL A 166 9.95 14.77 6.33
C VAL A 166 11.21 15.63 6.46
N ARG A 167 11.41 16.23 7.64
CA ARG A 167 12.53 17.12 7.93
C ARG A 167 13.21 16.73 9.23
N LYS A 168 14.53 16.86 9.25
CA LYS A 168 15.33 16.83 10.48
C LYS A 168 15.25 18.21 11.13
N VAL A 169 14.85 18.25 12.39
CA VAL A 169 14.62 19.51 13.12
C VAL A 169 15.31 19.49 14.47
N SER A 170 15.58 20.68 15.02
CA SER A 170 15.96 20.80 16.42
C SER A 170 14.75 20.47 17.31
N PRO A 171 14.88 19.57 18.31
CA PRO A 171 13.77 19.27 19.21
C PRO A 171 13.19 20.50 19.91
N ALA A 172 14.00 21.54 20.14
CA ALA A 172 13.55 22.78 20.78
C ALA A 172 12.62 23.64 19.91
N GLU A 173 12.56 23.40 18.59
CA GLU A 173 11.69 24.10 17.66
C GLU A 173 10.26 23.51 17.61
N VAL A 174 10.08 22.32 18.19
CA VAL A 174 8.81 21.59 18.12
C VAL A 174 7.81 22.19 19.08
N ASN A 175 6.65 22.60 18.56
CA ASN A 175 5.55 23.12 19.37
C ASN A 175 4.77 21.96 20.02
N LEU A 176 5.05 21.66 21.29
CA LEU A 176 4.34 20.64 22.06
C LEU A 176 2.89 21.00 22.41
N ASP A 177 2.48 22.26 22.23
CA ASP A 177 1.11 22.69 22.50
C ASP A 177 0.18 22.44 21.29
N SER A 178 0.73 21.94 20.18
CA SER A 178 -0.07 21.47 19.03
C SER A 178 -1.04 20.36 19.46
N PRO A 179 -2.28 20.33 18.95
CA PRO A 179 -3.25 19.25 19.16
C PRO A 179 -2.70 17.86 18.84
N PHE A 180 -1.76 17.79 17.92
CA PHE A 180 -1.05 16.55 17.54
C PHE A 180 -0.51 15.77 18.76
N PHE A 181 -0.07 16.44 19.83
CA PHE A 181 0.52 15.80 21.00
C PHE A 181 -0.49 15.36 22.08
N GLN A 182 -1.78 15.70 21.94
CA GLN A 182 -2.78 15.40 22.98
C GLN A 182 -2.87 13.93 23.36
N SER A 183 -2.87 13.03 22.38
CA SER A 183 -2.92 11.58 22.66
C SER A 183 -1.65 11.06 23.33
N LEU A 184 -0.49 11.67 23.06
CA LEU A 184 0.76 11.35 23.76
C LEU A 184 0.71 11.80 25.20
N PHE A 185 0.22 13.00 25.49
CA PHE A 185 0.03 13.47 26.87
C PHE A 185 -0.98 12.63 27.65
N SER A 186 -2.06 12.18 26.99
CA SER A 186 -3.06 11.30 27.61
C SER A 186 -2.50 9.92 27.93
N SER A 187 -1.65 9.37 27.06
CA SER A 187 -1.05 8.04 27.26
C SER A 187 0.21 8.07 28.14
N TYR A 188 0.94 9.18 28.14
CA TYR A 188 2.21 9.37 28.85
C TYR A 188 2.21 10.72 29.58
N PRO A 189 1.71 10.80 30.83
CA PRO A 189 1.59 12.07 31.56
C PRO A 189 2.91 12.83 31.74
N ASP A 190 4.04 12.12 31.82
CA ASP A 190 5.38 12.69 31.94
C ASP A 190 6.03 13.05 30.58
N PHE A 191 5.29 12.96 29.45
CA PHE A 191 5.86 13.16 28.10
C PHE A 191 6.55 14.52 27.93
N ARG A 192 5.97 15.61 28.45
CA ARG A 192 6.57 16.95 28.38
C ARG A 192 7.90 17.01 29.14
N SER A 193 7.95 16.51 30.36
CA SER A 193 9.17 16.47 31.17
C SER A 193 10.25 15.58 30.50
N TRP A 194 9.84 14.42 29.96
CA TRP A 194 10.73 13.56 29.21
C TRP A 194 11.27 14.27 27.96
N TRP A 195 10.42 15.00 27.23
CA TRP A 195 10.85 15.76 26.03
C TRP A 195 11.92 16.78 26.39
N GLU A 196 11.70 17.60 27.39
CA GLU A 196 12.64 18.65 27.82
C GLU A 196 13.96 18.07 28.33
N THR A 197 13.88 17.05 29.21
CA THR A 197 15.05 16.53 29.93
C THR A 197 15.84 15.47 29.13
N LYS A 198 15.20 14.78 28.17
CA LYS A 198 15.84 13.71 27.40
C LYS A 198 15.97 14.06 25.92
N VAL A 199 14.96 14.66 25.29
CA VAL A 199 15.01 14.91 23.84
C VAL A 199 15.75 16.21 23.57
N VAL A 200 15.31 17.31 24.18
CA VAL A 200 15.92 18.63 23.98
C VAL A 200 17.31 18.70 24.60
N ALA A 201 17.43 18.34 25.89
CA ALA A 201 18.72 18.44 26.61
C ALA A 201 19.82 17.54 26.00
N GLN A 202 19.47 16.37 25.48
CA GLN A 202 20.39 15.45 24.82
C GLN A 202 20.49 15.67 23.30
N LYS A 203 19.77 16.62 22.74
CA LYS A 203 19.72 16.91 21.29
C LYS A 203 19.46 15.67 20.43
N ARG A 204 18.51 14.82 20.88
CA ARG A 204 18.20 13.58 20.16
C ARG A 204 17.75 13.88 18.74
N LEU A 205 18.13 12.99 17.82
CA LEU A 205 17.73 13.06 16.42
C LEU A 205 16.20 13.04 16.32
N THR A 206 15.63 14.12 15.78
CA THR A 206 14.18 14.30 15.66
C THR A 206 13.83 14.55 14.20
N LEU A 207 12.93 13.72 13.66
CA LEU A 207 12.35 13.88 12.34
C LEU A 207 10.87 14.25 12.47
N ILE A 208 10.43 15.19 11.65
CA ILE A 208 9.05 15.65 11.59
C ILE A 208 8.53 15.55 10.17
N LEU A 209 7.32 15.03 10.05
CA LEU A 209 6.48 15.15 8.87
C LEU A 209 5.63 16.41 9.02
N GLY A 210 5.71 17.32 8.08
CA GLY A 210 5.06 18.63 8.16
C GLY A 210 5.97 19.73 8.72
N SER A 211 5.44 20.61 9.56
CA SER A 211 6.21 21.69 10.17
C SER A 211 6.41 21.47 11.69
N PRO A 212 7.46 22.02 12.31
CA PRO A 212 7.63 21.97 13.76
C PRO A 212 6.46 22.60 14.54
N GLN A 213 5.73 23.53 13.94
CA GLN A 213 4.60 24.21 14.58
C GLN A 213 3.29 23.44 14.45
N ASP A 214 3.13 22.66 13.37
CA ASP A 214 1.98 21.79 13.10
C ASP A 214 2.46 20.44 12.55
N PRO A 215 2.97 19.53 13.42
CA PRO A 215 3.43 18.22 13.00
C PRO A 215 2.27 17.33 12.56
N LYS A 216 2.49 16.59 11.48
CA LYS A 216 1.61 15.51 11.01
C LYS A 216 2.21 14.12 11.27
N GLY A 217 3.46 14.09 11.67
CA GLY A 217 4.17 12.90 12.13
C GLY A 217 5.46 13.27 12.83
N ILE A 218 5.90 12.44 13.76
CA ILE A 218 7.13 12.65 14.50
C ILE A 218 7.83 11.32 14.82
N THR A 219 9.14 11.35 14.79
CA THR A 219 9.98 10.31 15.39
C THR A 219 11.15 10.91 16.15
N VAL A 220 11.54 10.25 17.22
CA VAL A 220 12.72 10.58 18.02
C VAL A 220 13.61 9.37 18.10
N ILE A 221 14.89 9.51 17.76
CA ILE A 221 15.88 8.44 17.76
C ILE A 221 16.95 8.73 18.82
N LYS A 222 17.27 7.71 19.63
CA LYS A 222 18.44 7.66 20.51
C LYS A 222 19.46 6.76 19.84
N GLU A 223 20.63 7.29 19.53
CA GLU A 223 21.64 6.64 18.67
C GLU A 223 22.29 5.40 19.31
N ALA A 224 22.42 5.37 20.63
CA ALA A 224 22.96 4.23 21.35
C ALA A 224 22.09 3.94 22.59
N ASP A 225 21.42 2.81 22.57
CA ASP A 225 20.57 2.34 23.67
C ASP A 225 20.56 0.80 23.71
N PRO A 226 21.66 0.16 24.16
CA PRO A 226 21.76 -1.29 24.19
C PRO A 226 20.94 -1.84 25.35
N ASP A 227 19.63 -1.98 25.13
CA ASP A 227 18.71 -2.59 26.09
C ASP A 227 18.30 -3.99 25.63
N TYR A 228 17.64 -4.74 26.48
CA TYR A 228 17.09 -6.08 26.17
C TYR A 228 18.12 -7.12 25.68
N GLY A 229 19.40 -6.97 25.99
CA GLY A 229 20.46 -7.86 25.52
C GLY A 229 20.80 -7.70 24.04
N LEU A 230 20.37 -6.60 23.43
CA LEU A 230 20.71 -6.22 22.06
C LEU A 230 22.17 -5.74 21.96
N PRO A 231 22.79 -5.70 20.75
CA PRO A 231 24.15 -5.20 20.54
C PRO A 231 24.39 -3.80 21.13
N ALA A 232 25.65 -3.51 21.48
CA ALA A 232 26.02 -2.24 22.12
C ALA A 232 25.78 -1.00 21.23
N ASP A 233 25.75 -1.18 19.91
CA ASP A 233 25.49 -0.16 18.88
C ASP A 233 24.00 -0.07 18.49
N THR A 234 23.10 -0.67 19.26
CA THR A 234 21.65 -0.62 18.98
C THR A 234 21.10 0.78 19.16
N ALA A 235 20.35 1.27 18.18
CA ALA A 235 19.59 2.52 18.27
C ALA A 235 18.16 2.26 18.75
N LYS A 236 17.57 3.23 19.47
CA LYS A 236 16.16 3.18 19.90
C LYS A 236 15.31 4.20 19.15
N ILE A 237 14.20 3.78 18.56
CA ILE A 237 13.13 4.67 18.14
C ILE A 237 12.26 4.93 19.37
N CYS A 238 12.46 6.09 20.00
CA CYS A 238 11.80 6.44 21.27
C CYS A 238 10.33 6.85 21.09
N THR A 239 10.01 7.40 19.92
CA THR A 239 8.67 7.86 19.56
C THR A 239 8.49 7.68 18.07
N PHE A 240 7.35 7.15 17.66
CA PHE A 240 6.91 7.09 16.27
C PHE A 240 5.39 7.31 16.24
N LYS A 241 4.97 8.48 15.77
CA LYS A 241 3.54 8.85 15.74
C LYS A 241 3.20 9.55 14.43
N ILE A 242 2.04 9.21 13.88
CA ILE A 242 1.37 9.92 12.79
C ILE A 242 0.05 10.47 13.33
N ASP A 243 -0.38 11.59 12.80
CA ASP A 243 -1.63 12.24 13.14
C ASP A 243 -2.84 11.31 12.91
N GLU A 244 -3.74 11.25 13.88
CA GLU A 244 -4.90 10.35 13.87
C GLU A 244 -5.91 10.72 12.80
N GLU A 245 -6.12 12.00 12.53
CA GLU A 245 -6.99 12.49 11.45
C GLU A 245 -6.47 12.08 10.06
N SER A 246 -5.18 11.80 9.97
CA SER A 246 -4.50 11.36 8.75
C SER A 246 -4.37 9.84 8.62
N GLN A 247 -4.96 9.05 9.53
CA GLN A 247 -4.87 7.59 9.53
C GLN A 247 -5.47 6.93 8.28
N GLY A 248 -6.39 7.60 7.57
CA GLY A 248 -6.83 7.20 6.23
C GLY A 248 -5.74 7.28 5.16
N ASN A 249 -4.67 8.07 5.39
CA ASN A 249 -3.53 8.20 4.49
C ASN A 249 -2.36 7.29 4.93
N LYS A 250 -2.47 6.00 4.66
CA LYS A 250 -1.50 4.95 5.04
C LYS A 250 -0.06 5.20 4.52
N SER A 251 0.14 6.19 3.64
CA SER A 251 1.44 6.50 3.06
C SER A 251 2.35 7.32 3.98
N TRP A 252 1.81 8.14 4.88
CA TRP A 252 2.61 9.02 5.74
C TRP A 252 3.48 8.26 6.76
N GLY A 253 2.94 7.20 7.35
CA GLY A 253 3.74 6.33 8.23
C GLY A 253 4.90 5.67 7.48
N GLU A 254 4.66 5.24 6.24
CA GLU A 254 5.68 4.63 5.40
C GLU A 254 6.75 5.64 4.94
N LEU A 255 6.35 6.87 4.63
CA LEU A 255 7.24 7.98 4.32
C LEU A 255 8.14 8.32 5.52
N LEU A 256 7.56 8.44 6.71
CA LEU A 256 8.34 8.70 7.92
C LEU A 256 9.29 7.54 8.23
N LEU A 257 8.83 6.29 8.12
CA LEU A 257 9.65 5.09 8.34
C LEU A 257 10.82 5.02 7.37
N LYS A 258 10.63 5.39 6.10
CA LYS A 258 11.69 5.43 5.11
C LYS A 258 12.84 6.35 5.54
N GLU A 259 12.51 7.58 5.95
CA GLU A 259 13.53 8.53 6.41
C GLU A 259 14.18 8.09 7.74
N VAL A 260 13.39 7.48 8.65
CA VAL A 260 13.93 6.86 9.88
C VAL A 260 14.99 5.81 9.56
N ILE A 261 14.69 4.87 8.65
CA ILE A 261 15.64 3.80 8.29
C ILE A 261 16.89 4.40 7.62
N LYS A 262 16.72 5.41 6.77
CA LYS A 262 17.83 6.12 6.14
C LYS A 262 18.76 6.78 7.18
N GLU A 263 18.21 7.50 8.15
CA GLU A 263 19.00 8.11 9.23
C GLU A 263 19.67 7.06 10.13
N LEU A 264 18.96 5.97 10.46
CA LEU A 264 19.51 4.86 11.24
C LEU A 264 20.67 4.16 10.54
N ARG A 265 20.65 4.07 9.21
CA ARG A 265 21.76 3.50 8.43
C ARG A 265 22.94 4.46 8.26
N ALA A 266 22.75 5.75 8.49
CA ALA A 266 23.80 6.75 8.46
C ALA A 266 24.60 6.84 9.78
N ILE A 267 24.09 6.26 10.86
CA ILE A 267 24.80 6.13 12.15
C ILE A 267 25.36 4.71 12.30
N PRO A 268 26.35 4.49 13.18
CA PRO A 268 26.96 3.18 13.38
C PRO A 268 26.08 2.24 14.23
N ALA A 269 24.82 2.00 13.77
CA ALA A 269 23.89 1.13 14.43
C ALA A 269 23.69 -0.17 13.64
N SER A 270 23.89 -1.33 14.26
CA SER A 270 23.67 -2.64 13.62
C SER A 270 22.17 -3.03 13.57
N CYS A 271 21.40 -2.58 14.56
CA CYS A 271 19.96 -2.78 14.62
C CYS A 271 19.28 -1.62 15.34
N THR A 272 17.96 -1.59 15.26
CA THR A 272 17.11 -0.65 16.00
C THR A 272 15.95 -1.37 16.64
N PHE A 273 15.40 -0.79 17.71
CA PHE A 273 14.17 -1.27 18.32
C PHE A 273 13.22 -0.15 18.69
N LEU A 274 11.96 -0.52 18.88
CA LEU A 274 10.94 0.33 19.48
C LEU A 274 10.01 -0.53 20.38
N GLU A 275 9.37 0.13 21.33
CA GLU A 275 8.40 -0.46 22.23
C GLU A 275 7.00 -0.06 21.81
N ILE A 276 6.05 -0.99 21.77
CA ILE A 276 4.69 -0.79 21.29
C ILE A 276 3.70 -1.43 22.26
N ASP A 277 2.69 -0.65 22.66
CA ASP A 277 1.48 -1.20 23.28
C ASP A 277 0.68 -1.99 22.24
N ALA A 278 1.00 -3.28 22.10
CA ALA A 278 0.43 -4.15 21.08
C ALA A 278 -1.07 -4.37 21.27
N ASP A 279 -1.59 -4.22 22.47
CA ASP A 279 -3.01 -4.39 22.79
C ASP A 279 -3.83 -3.20 22.26
N LYS A 280 -3.27 -1.99 22.33
CA LYS A 280 -3.90 -0.78 21.77
C LYS A 280 -3.69 -0.62 20.28
N ILE A 281 -2.51 -1.02 19.75
CA ILE A 281 -2.10 -0.75 18.36
C ILE A 281 -1.66 -2.03 17.62
N SER A 282 -2.48 -3.08 17.68
CA SER A 282 -2.17 -4.38 17.07
C SER A 282 -1.89 -4.32 15.55
N PHE A 283 -2.53 -3.38 14.82
CA PHE A 283 -2.27 -3.17 13.39
C PHE A 283 -0.82 -2.72 13.13
N MET A 284 -0.23 -1.92 14.03
CA MET A 284 1.12 -1.38 13.87
C MET A 284 2.17 -2.48 13.94
N VAL A 285 1.96 -3.49 14.76
CA VAL A 285 2.84 -4.66 14.83
C VAL A 285 2.91 -5.36 13.48
N LYS A 286 1.76 -5.72 12.89
CA LYS A 286 1.69 -6.35 11.57
C LYS A 286 2.29 -5.47 10.47
N TRP A 287 2.05 -4.16 10.57
CA TRP A 287 2.60 -3.20 9.62
C TRP A 287 4.12 -3.14 9.69
N LEU A 288 4.72 -3.06 10.89
CA LEU A 288 6.17 -3.11 11.08
C LEU A 288 6.77 -4.45 10.64
N GLU A 289 6.13 -5.58 10.95
CA GLU A 289 6.55 -6.91 10.49
C GLU A 289 6.63 -6.96 8.95
N SER A 290 5.74 -6.24 8.26
CA SER A 290 5.81 -6.13 6.80
C SER A 290 7.05 -5.39 6.30
N PHE A 291 7.71 -4.58 7.15
CA PHE A 291 8.98 -3.89 6.86
C PHE A 291 10.19 -4.56 7.52
N GLY A 292 10.04 -5.81 7.98
CA GLY A 292 11.15 -6.61 8.49
C GLY A 292 11.48 -6.40 9.94
N PHE A 293 10.64 -5.69 10.71
CA PHE A 293 10.70 -5.76 12.15
C PHE A 293 10.22 -7.13 12.63
N TYR A 294 10.75 -7.58 13.76
CA TYR A 294 10.33 -8.82 14.41
C TYR A 294 10.19 -8.60 15.91
N ARG A 295 9.32 -9.38 16.54
CA ARG A 295 9.16 -9.35 18.02
C ARG A 295 10.36 -10.01 18.68
N LEU A 296 10.89 -9.35 19.69
CA LEU A 296 11.92 -9.95 20.54
C LEU A 296 11.26 -10.90 21.54
N HIS A 297 11.37 -12.22 21.26
CA HIS A 297 10.71 -13.23 22.08
C HIS A 297 11.31 -13.36 23.47
N GLY A 298 10.45 -13.57 24.48
CA GLY A 298 10.86 -13.75 25.88
C GLY A 298 11.27 -12.45 26.59
N VAL A 299 11.05 -11.31 25.95
CA VAL A 299 11.38 -9.98 26.47
C VAL A 299 10.13 -9.09 26.39
N GLN A 300 9.91 -8.34 27.44
CA GLN A 300 8.85 -7.33 27.54
C GLN A 300 9.44 -6.05 28.13
N ALA A 301 9.00 -4.89 27.67
CA ALA A 301 9.36 -3.62 28.26
C ALA A 301 8.79 -3.51 29.69
N ALA A 302 9.37 -2.64 30.51
CA ALA A 302 8.97 -2.47 31.93
C ALA A 302 7.49 -2.08 32.10
N ASN A 303 6.90 -1.42 31.09
CA ASN A 303 5.49 -1.04 31.05
C ASN A 303 4.58 -2.11 30.40
N GLY A 304 5.12 -3.27 30.04
CA GLY A 304 4.38 -4.36 29.38
C GLY A 304 4.37 -4.30 27.85
N ASP A 305 4.97 -3.28 27.24
CA ASP A 305 5.00 -3.12 25.80
C ASP A 305 5.79 -4.24 25.09
N THR A 306 5.38 -4.54 23.85
CA THR A 306 6.10 -5.46 22.98
C THR A 306 7.32 -4.77 22.38
N VAL A 307 8.47 -5.43 22.45
CA VAL A 307 9.72 -4.95 21.85
C VAL A 307 9.81 -5.46 20.41
N MET A 308 9.84 -4.54 19.45
CA MET A 308 10.01 -4.81 18.03
C MET A 308 11.42 -4.40 17.60
N VAL A 309 12.14 -5.31 16.96
CA VAL A 309 13.54 -5.12 16.53
C VAL A 309 13.63 -5.18 15.01
N LYS A 310 14.49 -4.36 14.41
CA LYS A 310 14.87 -4.45 13.00
C LYS A 310 16.39 -4.46 12.85
N ASP A 311 16.89 -5.47 12.16
CA ASP A 311 18.29 -5.50 11.73
C ASP A 311 18.49 -4.49 10.58
N LEU A 312 19.55 -3.67 10.67
CA LEU A 312 19.90 -2.70 9.65
C LEU A 312 20.95 -3.25 8.67
N PHE A 313 21.80 -4.14 9.14
CA PHE A 313 22.85 -4.77 8.34
C PHE A 313 22.89 -6.29 8.59
N PRO A 314 23.21 -7.10 7.57
CA PRO A 314 23.38 -8.54 7.77
C PRO A 314 24.62 -8.81 8.62
N ALA A 315 24.48 -9.61 9.67
CA ALA A 315 25.62 -10.11 10.43
C ALA A 315 26.48 -11.02 9.54
N ARG A 316 27.79 -11.16 9.86
CA ARG A 316 28.70 -12.04 9.11
C ARG A 316 28.25 -13.52 9.11
N THR A 317 27.51 -13.92 10.12
CA THR A 317 26.92 -15.26 10.30
C THR A 317 25.44 -15.31 9.95
N ALA A 318 24.93 -14.29 9.20
CA ALA A 318 23.52 -14.26 8.81
C ALA A 318 23.15 -15.53 8.01
N PRO A 319 21.95 -16.08 8.22
CA PRO A 319 21.48 -17.22 7.44
C PRO A 319 21.43 -16.85 5.95
N ASN A 320 21.67 -17.84 5.08
CA ASN A 320 21.48 -17.66 3.66
C ASN A 320 19.97 -17.53 3.39
N LEU A 321 19.50 -16.30 3.17
CA LEU A 321 18.12 -15.98 2.90
C LEU A 321 17.88 -15.89 1.41
N GLU A 322 16.68 -16.26 0.97
CA GLU A 322 16.21 -15.95 -0.37
C GLU A 322 16.21 -14.42 -0.59
N PRO A 323 16.44 -13.93 -1.82
CA PRO A 323 16.63 -12.49 -2.09
C PRO A 323 15.49 -11.61 -1.55
N TRP A 324 14.25 -12.08 -1.61
CA TRP A 324 13.10 -11.35 -1.06
C TRP A 324 13.15 -11.27 0.47
N ASP A 325 13.39 -12.39 1.15
CA ASP A 325 13.45 -12.44 2.61
C ASP A 325 14.62 -11.63 3.14
N PHE A 326 15.76 -11.63 2.42
CA PHE A 326 16.90 -10.78 2.71
C PHE A 326 16.51 -9.30 2.65
N HIS A 327 15.89 -8.87 1.54
CA HIS A 327 15.47 -7.47 1.39
C HIS A 327 14.39 -7.09 2.40
N LYS A 328 13.42 -7.97 2.69
CA LYS A 328 12.40 -7.73 3.71
C LYS A 328 13.04 -7.49 5.08
N ARG A 329 14.03 -8.31 5.44
CA ARG A 329 14.69 -8.24 6.76
C ARG A 329 15.59 -7.02 6.90
N TYR A 330 16.45 -6.73 5.93
CA TYR A 330 17.50 -5.72 6.02
C TYR A 330 17.21 -4.43 5.23
N GLY A 331 16.31 -4.46 4.27
CA GLY A 331 15.96 -3.30 3.45
C GLY A 331 15.01 -2.29 4.13
N PRO A 332 14.82 -1.11 3.53
CA PRO A 332 15.54 -0.59 2.36
C PRO A 332 17.02 -0.31 2.68
N GLY A 333 17.84 -0.28 1.63
CA GLY A 333 19.27 -0.08 1.74
C GLY A 333 20.10 -1.37 1.73
N ALA A 334 19.46 -2.55 1.54
CA ALA A 334 20.16 -3.83 1.45
C ALA A 334 19.55 -4.73 0.38
N VAL A 335 20.36 -5.22 -0.54
CA VAL A 335 20.00 -6.09 -1.66
C VAL A 335 20.89 -7.32 -1.68
N CYS A 336 20.29 -8.49 -1.91
CA CYS A 336 21.04 -9.73 -2.11
C CYS A 336 21.51 -9.83 -3.56
N LEU A 337 22.81 -9.62 -3.80
CA LEU A 337 23.40 -9.74 -5.14
C LEU A 337 24.06 -11.09 -5.41
N ASP A 338 24.23 -11.94 -4.40
CA ASP A 338 24.92 -13.21 -4.55
C ASP A 338 24.06 -14.27 -5.24
N THR A 339 22.80 -14.33 -4.88
CA THR A 339 21.80 -15.25 -5.45
C THR A 339 20.72 -14.53 -6.23
N GLY A 340 20.58 -13.21 -6.04
CA GLY A 340 19.57 -12.36 -6.67
C GLY A 340 19.84 -12.09 -8.14
N ARG A 341 18.76 -11.90 -8.90
CA ARG A 341 18.81 -11.46 -10.29
C ARG A 341 18.61 -9.96 -10.36
N ALA A 342 19.12 -9.32 -11.41
CA ALA A 342 18.95 -7.91 -11.66
C ALA A 342 18.32 -7.67 -13.03
N PHE A 343 17.50 -6.63 -13.14
CA PHE A 343 16.80 -6.23 -14.36
C PHE A 343 16.94 -4.73 -14.59
N LEU A 344 17.24 -4.37 -15.82
CA LEU A 344 17.15 -2.99 -16.30
C LEU A 344 15.70 -2.66 -16.59
N VAL A 345 15.24 -1.54 -16.06
CA VAL A 345 13.87 -1.04 -16.22
C VAL A 345 13.94 0.33 -16.89
N PRO A 346 13.74 0.42 -18.21
CA PRO A 346 13.67 1.71 -18.87
C PRO A 346 12.43 2.47 -18.38
N ILE A 347 12.64 3.70 -17.96
CA ILE A 347 11.57 4.56 -17.45
C ILE A 347 11.65 5.94 -18.10
N GLN A 348 10.51 6.44 -18.57
CA GLN A 348 10.42 7.81 -19.09
C GLN A 348 10.55 8.83 -17.97
N PRO A 349 11.18 10.00 -18.20
CA PRO A 349 11.40 11.02 -17.17
C PRO A 349 10.15 11.39 -16.39
N GLN A 350 9.02 11.59 -17.07
CA GLN A 350 7.75 11.93 -16.42
C GLN A 350 7.27 10.89 -15.40
N TRP A 351 7.50 9.60 -15.64
CA TRP A 351 7.16 8.53 -14.69
C TRP A 351 8.22 8.37 -13.62
N HIS A 352 9.49 8.62 -13.99
CA HIS A 352 10.60 8.62 -13.04
C HIS A 352 10.37 9.67 -11.95
N ASP A 353 10.09 10.93 -12.34
CA ASP A 353 9.91 12.04 -11.39
C ASP A 353 8.69 11.85 -10.47
N ARG A 354 7.63 11.22 -10.98
CA ARG A 354 6.45 10.89 -10.17
C ARG A 354 6.69 9.74 -9.20
N LEU A 355 7.46 8.72 -9.61
CA LEU A 355 7.81 7.58 -8.76
C LEU A 355 8.92 7.91 -7.77
N PHE A 356 9.84 8.81 -8.12
CA PHE A 356 11.02 9.14 -7.33
C PHE A 356 11.22 10.66 -7.26
N PRO A 357 10.25 11.41 -6.69
CA PRO A 357 10.36 12.85 -6.58
C PRO A 357 11.61 13.22 -5.78
N ASP A 358 12.35 14.23 -6.27
CA ASP A 358 13.48 14.79 -5.55
C ASP A 358 12.95 15.72 -4.44
N PRO A 359 13.20 15.39 -3.15
CA PRO A 359 12.74 16.23 -2.04
C PRO A 359 13.39 17.63 -2.03
N HIS A 360 14.44 17.85 -2.81
CA HIS A 360 15.18 19.11 -2.87
C HIS A 360 14.85 19.99 -4.08
N THR A 361 14.11 19.47 -5.04
CA THR A 361 13.69 20.23 -6.23
C THR A 361 12.18 20.45 -6.19
N PRO A 362 11.70 21.66 -5.81
CA PRO A 362 10.29 21.97 -5.91
C PRO A 362 9.91 22.01 -7.39
N THR A 363 9.35 20.94 -7.90
CA THR A 363 8.74 20.95 -9.24
C THR A 363 7.42 21.70 -9.16
N LEU A 364 7.36 22.85 -9.85
CA LEU A 364 6.15 23.65 -10.09
C LEU A 364 5.14 22.92 -11.01
N SER A 365 5.28 21.62 -11.27
CA SER A 365 4.41 20.93 -12.21
C SER A 365 3.36 20.09 -11.50
N GLU A 366 2.16 20.26 -11.95
CA GLU A 366 0.97 19.40 -12.15
C GLU A 366 0.91 17.98 -11.49
N SER A 367 1.91 17.56 -10.74
CA SER A 367 2.00 16.22 -10.17
C SER A 367 1.53 16.14 -8.71
N MET A 368 0.34 16.65 -8.41
CA MET A 368 -0.29 16.46 -7.09
C MET A 368 -0.42 14.98 -6.72
N PHE A 369 -0.44 14.08 -7.72
CA PHE A 369 -0.44 12.63 -7.50
C PHE A 369 0.92 12.07 -7.09
N ALA A 370 2.01 12.60 -7.62
CA ALA A 370 3.37 12.12 -7.35
C ALA A 370 3.77 12.27 -5.88
N GLU A 371 3.26 13.29 -5.22
CA GLU A 371 3.65 13.62 -3.85
C GLU A 371 3.08 12.64 -2.81
N ARG A 372 1.99 11.92 -3.10
CA ARG A 372 1.37 10.98 -2.15
C ARG A 372 2.13 9.67 -2.02
N CYS A 373 2.52 9.08 -3.12
CA CYS A 373 3.14 7.74 -3.17
C CYS A 373 4.61 7.78 -3.59
N GLY A 374 5.05 8.87 -4.21
CA GLY A 374 6.39 9.02 -4.76
C GLY A 374 7.50 8.87 -3.73
N ASN A 375 7.28 9.26 -2.49
CA ASN A 375 8.29 9.18 -1.42
C ASN A 375 8.20 7.94 -0.53
N THR A 376 7.23 7.03 -0.74
CA THR A 376 7.07 5.81 0.06
C THR A 376 8.10 4.73 -0.28
N ILE A 377 8.21 3.71 0.57
CA ILE A 377 9.04 2.53 0.31
C ILE A 377 8.41 1.66 -0.77
N LYS A 378 7.12 1.32 -0.62
CA LYS A 378 6.40 0.48 -1.56
C LYS A 378 5.82 1.32 -2.68
N LYS A 379 6.02 0.87 -3.93
CA LYS A 379 5.65 1.60 -5.15
C LYS A 379 5.05 0.68 -6.18
N ILE A 380 4.33 1.26 -7.12
CA ILE A 380 3.78 0.57 -8.29
C ILE A 380 4.35 1.19 -9.57
N TYR A 381 4.84 0.34 -10.45
CA TYR A 381 5.21 0.71 -11.81
C TYR A 381 4.39 -0.09 -12.82
N ILE A 382 3.78 0.59 -13.80
CA ILE A 382 2.97 -0.02 -14.85
C ILE A 382 3.67 0.15 -16.19
N CYS A 383 3.81 -0.94 -16.95
CA CYS A 383 4.45 -0.91 -18.25
C CYS A 383 3.89 -1.99 -19.20
N LYS A 384 4.21 -1.84 -20.50
CA LYS A 384 3.82 -2.79 -21.55
C LYS A 384 4.91 -3.84 -21.83
N SER A 385 5.82 -4.08 -20.91
CA SER A 385 6.91 -5.05 -21.07
C SER A 385 6.37 -6.49 -21.20
N PRO A 386 6.86 -7.28 -22.19
CA PRO A 386 6.45 -8.67 -22.38
C PRO A 386 7.09 -9.63 -21.35
N ILE A 387 8.01 -9.17 -20.52
CA ILE A 387 8.74 -10.01 -19.56
C ILE A 387 7.79 -10.74 -18.60
N LYS A 388 7.98 -12.05 -18.42
CA LYS A 388 7.18 -12.92 -17.54
C LYS A 388 7.97 -13.53 -16.39
N THR A 389 9.25 -13.20 -16.28
CA THR A 389 10.19 -13.91 -15.39
C THR A 389 10.56 -13.14 -14.13
N LEU A 390 9.98 -11.95 -13.90
CA LEU A 390 10.18 -11.21 -12.66
C LEU A 390 9.60 -11.96 -11.47
N CYS A 391 10.37 -12.05 -10.40
CA CYS A 391 9.97 -12.70 -9.15
C CYS A 391 10.29 -11.80 -7.95
N PRO A 392 9.63 -12.00 -6.81
CA PRO A 392 10.00 -11.34 -5.56
C PRO A 392 11.49 -11.48 -5.26
N GLY A 393 12.12 -10.36 -4.87
CA GLY A 393 13.56 -10.29 -4.60
C GLY A 393 14.45 -9.88 -5.77
N ASP A 394 13.93 -9.84 -7.00
CA ASP A 394 14.67 -9.33 -8.16
C ASP A 394 15.00 -7.85 -8.00
N LEU A 395 16.24 -7.47 -8.27
CA LEU A 395 16.68 -6.08 -8.27
C LEU A 395 16.20 -5.37 -9.53
N LEU A 396 15.54 -4.24 -9.39
CA LEU A 396 15.15 -3.33 -10.46
C LEU A 396 16.12 -2.14 -10.50
N ILE A 397 16.70 -1.90 -11.67
CA ILE A 397 17.62 -0.81 -11.95
C ILE A 397 16.92 0.12 -12.93
N PHE A 398 16.40 1.25 -12.42
CA PHE A 398 15.65 2.20 -13.24
C PHE A 398 16.60 3.05 -14.07
N VAL A 399 16.50 2.90 -15.39
CA VAL A 399 17.32 3.58 -16.39
C VAL A 399 16.47 4.64 -17.08
N GLU A 400 16.84 5.89 -16.96
CA GLU A 400 16.14 7.00 -17.61
C GLU A 400 16.39 6.98 -19.13
N SER A 401 15.33 6.79 -19.91
CA SER A 401 15.45 6.55 -21.37
C SER A 401 15.84 7.77 -22.19
N GLU A 402 15.63 9.00 -21.69
CA GLU A 402 15.87 10.23 -22.45
C GLU A 402 17.10 11.03 -21.96
N THR A 403 17.67 10.67 -20.82
CA THR A 403 18.80 11.38 -20.19
C THR A 403 20.15 10.71 -20.42
N GLY A 404 20.30 9.95 -21.51
CA GLY A 404 21.55 9.23 -21.82
C GLY A 404 21.77 7.97 -20.97
N GLY A 405 20.68 7.35 -20.48
CA GLY A 405 20.75 6.07 -19.77
C GLY A 405 21.29 6.18 -18.34
N GLN A 406 21.00 7.26 -17.63
CA GLN A 406 21.41 7.38 -16.22
C GLN A 406 20.59 6.47 -15.31
N VAL A 407 21.23 5.93 -14.28
CA VAL A 407 20.59 5.19 -13.18
C VAL A 407 20.64 6.02 -11.92
N ARG A 408 19.47 6.37 -11.40
CA ARG A 408 19.33 7.13 -10.16
C ARG A 408 18.66 6.36 -9.04
N ASN A 409 17.84 5.38 -9.37
CA ASN A 409 17.01 4.67 -8.39
C ASN A 409 17.06 3.16 -8.56
N LEU A 410 17.09 2.48 -7.42
CA LEU A 410 17.06 1.03 -7.33
C LEU A 410 15.82 0.60 -6.55
N GLY A 411 15.26 -0.54 -6.95
CA GLY A 411 14.14 -1.14 -6.24
C GLY A 411 14.24 -2.66 -6.21
N VAL A 412 13.43 -3.30 -5.38
CA VAL A 412 13.35 -4.76 -5.28
C VAL A 412 11.90 -5.18 -5.48
N VAL A 413 11.67 -6.13 -6.38
CA VAL A 413 10.33 -6.66 -6.68
C VAL A 413 9.72 -7.27 -5.42
N GLU A 414 8.50 -6.86 -5.08
CA GLU A 414 7.67 -7.47 -4.04
C GLU A 414 6.67 -8.44 -4.65
N ASP A 415 6.02 -8.04 -5.76
CA ASP A 415 5.02 -8.86 -6.45
C ASP A 415 4.78 -8.33 -7.87
N THR A 416 4.13 -9.12 -8.73
CA THR A 416 3.78 -8.71 -10.09
C THR A 416 2.39 -9.18 -10.47
N LEU A 417 1.69 -8.36 -11.28
CA LEU A 417 0.40 -8.68 -11.87
C LEU A 417 0.44 -8.42 -13.37
N ARG A 418 -0.22 -9.27 -14.16
CA ARG A 418 -0.56 -8.99 -15.55
C ARG A 418 -2.07 -8.91 -15.69
N SER A 419 -2.55 -7.79 -16.18
CA SER A 419 -3.99 -7.57 -16.34
C SER A 419 -4.27 -6.52 -17.40
N ASP A 420 -5.43 -6.60 -18.03
CA ASP A 420 -6.05 -5.57 -18.85
C ASP A 420 -7.28 -4.94 -18.15
N ASP A 421 -7.53 -5.33 -16.91
CA ASP A 421 -8.64 -4.83 -16.09
C ASP A 421 -8.17 -3.70 -15.15
N PRO A 422 -8.63 -2.45 -15.34
CA PRO A 422 -8.28 -1.32 -14.49
C PRO A 422 -8.58 -1.55 -13.00
N LEU A 423 -9.68 -2.22 -12.68
CA LEU A 423 -10.05 -2.46 -11.29
C LEU A 423 -9.11 -3.46 -10.60
N GLU A 424 -8.69 -4.51 -11.32
CA GLU A 424 -7.70 -5.45 -10.82
C GLU A 424 -6.35 -4.77 -10.58
N ILE A 425 -5.96 -3.90 -11.52
CA ILE A 425 -4.74 -3.09 -11.38
C ILE A 425 -4.82 -2.20 -10.15
N LEU A 426 -5.92 -1.48 -9.94
CA LEU A 426 -6.12 -0.61 -8.78
C LEU A 426 -6.15 -1.38 -7.47
N GLN A 427 -6.84 -2.50 -7.43
CA GLN A 427 -6.87 -3.38 -6.26
C GLN A 427 -5.47 -3.89 -5.89
N PHE A 428 -4.69 -4.31 -6.89
CA PHE A 428 -3.31 -4.74 -6.70
C PHE A 428 -2.41 -3.59 -6.26
N ALA A 429 -2.58 -2.40 -6.86
CA ALA A 429 -1.83 -1.20 -6.52
C ALA A 429 -2.18 -0.68 -5.12
N SER A 430 -3.44 -0.83 -4.69
CA SER A 430 -3.94 -0.26 -3.44
C SER A 430 -3.68 1.26 -3.39
N THR A 431 -3.29 1.80 -2.26
CA THR A 431 -3.00 3.24 -2.07
C THR A 431 -1.65 3.71 -2.67
N ARG A 432 -0.98 2.89 -3.49
CA ARG A 432 0.42 3.12 -3.93
C ARG A 432 0.56 3.51 -5.40
N THR A 433 -0.54 3.81 -6.07
CA THR A 433 -0.50 4.25 -7.46
C THR A 433 -0.12 5.74 -7.57
N VAL A 434 0.79 6.03 -8.51
CA VAL A 434 1.11 7.40 -8.96
C VAL A 434 0.41 7.71 -10.28
N TYR A 435 -0.39 6.78 -10.79
CA TYR A 435 -1.11 6.90 -12.06
C TYR A 435 -2.54 7.38 -11.80
N SER A 436 -3.00 8.32 -12.62
CA SER A 436 -4.38 8.77 -12.63
C SER A 436 -5.31 7.72 -13.26
N GLU A 437 -6.60 7.89 -13.03
CA GLU A 437 -7.66 7.10 -13.66
C GLU A 437 -7.52 7.02 -15.18
N ASN A 438 -7.37 8.19 -15.84
CA ASN A 438 -7.24 8.28 -17.28
C ASN A 438 -6.00 7.52 -17.80
N GLU A 439 -4.90 7.57 -17.09
CA GLU A 439 -3.67 6.87 -17.44
C GLU A 439 -3.86 5.35 -17.32
N ILE A 440 -4.44 4.86 -16.22
CA ILE A 440 -4.71 3.43 -16.03
C ILE A 440 -5.67 2.93 -17.10
N THR A 441 -6.76 3.65 -17.37
CA THR A 441 -7.71 3.32 -18.43
C THR A 441 -7.05 3.33 -19.82
N SER A 442 -6.15 4.29 -20.08
CA SER A 442 -5.43 4.37 -21.36
C SER A 442 -4.43 3.23 -21.55
N PHE A 443 -3.82 2.74 -20.48
CA PHE A 443 -2.94 1.56 -20.56
C PHE A 443 -3.72 0.30 -20.93
N THR A 444 -4.95 0.16 -20.47
CA THR A 444 -5.80 -1.04 -20.61
C THR A 444 -6.78 -0.97 -21.79
N SER A 445 -7.00 0.22 -22.40
CA SER A 445 -8.02 0.46 -23.44
C SER A 445 -7.83 -0.34 -24.75
N VAL A 446 -6.70 -1.00 -24.92
CA VAL A 446 -6.33 -1.70 -26.17
C VAL A 446 -6.53 -3.22 -26.06
N GLY A 447 -7.11 -3.73 -24.97
CA GLY A 447 -7.28 -5.18 -24.74
C GLY A 447 -5.96 -5.94 -24.69
N ARG A 448 -4.90 -5.28 -24.24
CA ARG A 448 -3.58 -5.88 -24.00
C ARG A 448 -3.24 -5.80 -22.54
N GLU A 449 -2.88 -6.95 -21.98
CA GLU A 449 -2.37 -7.00 -20.62
C GLU A 449 -1.16 -6.08 -20.44
N VAL A 450 -1.18 -5.30 -19.37
CA VAL A 450 -0.01 -4.56 -18.88
C VAL A 450 0.66 -5.33 -17.75
N LEU A 451 1.94 -5.10 -17.57
CA LEU A 451 2.69 -5.58 -16.43
C LEU A 451 2.66 -4.52 -15.33
N VAL A 452 2.15 -4.89 -14.18
CA VAL A 452 2.13 -4.08 -12.96
C VAL A 452 3.16 -4.67 -12.00
N ILE A 453 4.14 -3.87 -11.61
CA ILE A 453 5.22 -4.27 -10.72
C ILE A 453 5.03 -3.56 -9.39
N LYS A 454 4.74 -4.33 -8.34
CA LYS A 454 4.83 -3.88 -6.96
C LYS A 454 6.27 -4.08 -6.49
N PHE A 455 6.92 -3.01 -6.08
CA PHE A 455 8.31 -3.05 -5.66
C PHE A 455 8.58 -2.17 -4.44
N ARG A 456 9.68 -2.43 -3.76
CA ARG A 456 10.20 -1.56 -2.71
C ARG A 456 11.32 -0.71 -3.27
N HIS A 457 11.22 0.59 -3.08
CA HIS A 457 12.33 1.50 -3.34
C HIS A 457 13.46 1.19 -2.35
N ASP A 458 14.60 0.78 -2.87
CA ASP A 458 15.75 0.45 -2.03
C ASP A 458 16.58 1.69 -1.71
N ARG A 459 17.01 2.40 -2.73
CA ARG A 459 17.81 3.63 -2.57
C ARG A 459 17.83 4.51 -3.80
N GLN A 460 18.11 5.79 -3.57
CA GLN A 460 18.52 6.74 -4.59
C GLN A 460 20.08 6.78 -4.61
N LEU A 461 20.63 6.78 -5.80
CA LEU A 461 22.07 6.86 -6.03
C LEU A 461 22.53 8.33 -6.09
N SER A 462 23.54 8.67 -5.31
CA SER A 462 24.18 9.99 -5.34
C SER A 462 25.70 9.81 -5.24
N PRO A 463 26.46 10.09 -6.30
CA PRO A 463 26.03 10.48 -7.65
C PRO A 463 25.31 9.36 -8.40
N PRO A 464 24.53 9.68 -9.45
CA PRO A 464 23.91 8.68 -10.32
C PRO A 464 24.97 7.88 -11.09
N TRP A 465 24.64 6.66 -11.45
CA TRP A 465 25.50 5.88 -12.36
C TRP A 465 25.30 6.36 -13.80
N THR A 466 26.42 6.50 -14.52
CA THR A 466 26.43 7.02 -15.91
C THR A 466 27.52 6.35 -16.72
N HIS A 467 27.49 6.51 -18.04
CA HIS A 467 28.52 6.05 -18.95
C HIS A 467 29.95 6.62 -18.68
N ALA A 468 30.07 7.65 -17.86
CA ALA A 468 31.37 8.13 -17.38
C ALA A 468 32.08 7.19 -16.40
N MET A 469 31.31 6.24 -15.79
CA MET A 469 31.87 5.26 -14.86
C MET A 469 32.48 4.08 -15.62
N ALA A 470 33.73 3.72 -15.27
CA ALA A 470 34.40 2.59 -15.90
C ALA A 470 33.61 1.28 -15.75
N GLY A 471 33.34 0.64 -16.85
CA GLY A 471 32.62 -0.62 -16.94
C GLY A 471 31.10 -0.50 -16.83
N TYR A 472 30.54 0.71 -16.80
CA TYR A 472 29.09 0.94 -16.82
C TYR A 472 28.42 0.34 -18.06
N ASP A 473 29.11 0.30 -19.21
CA ASP A 473 28.63 -0.33 -20.44
C ASP A 473 28.39 -1.84 -20.33
N THR A 474 28.93 -2.48 -19.29
CA THR A 474 28.58 -3.89 -18.98
C THR A 474 27.21 -4.01 -18.33
N LEU A 475 26.71 -2.93 -17.70
CA LEU A 475 25.40 -2.85 -17.09
C LEU A 475 24.34 -2.37 -18.10
N VAL A 476 24.63 -1.27 -18.77
CA VAL A 476 23.73 -0.61 -19.72
C VAL A 476 24.42 -0.47 -21.07
N ASP A 477 23.90 -1.13 -22.09
CA ASP A 477 24.41 -0.99 -23.46
C ASP A 477 24.26 0.47 -23.93
N SER A 478 25.06 0.90 -24.91
CA SER A 478 25.00 2.25 -25.51
C SER A 478 23.66 2.55 -26.20
N SER A 479 22.91 1.52 -26.58
CA SER A 479 21.53 1.62 -27.02
C SER A 479 20.60 1.42 -25.82
N PRO A 480 19.78 2.42 -25.45
CA PRO A 480 18.89 2.28 -24.30
C PRO A 480 17.91 1.12 -24.49
N ALA A 481 17.76 0.29 -23.48
CA ALA A 481 16.78 -0.79 -23.44
C ALA A 481 15.38 -0.24 -23.72
N GLN A 482 14.67 -0.83 -24.67
CA GLN A 482 13.29 -0.44 -25.01
C GLN A 482 12.26 -1.15 -24.13
N SER A 483 12.68 -2.17 -23.40
CA SER A 483 11.84 -3.01 -22.54
C SER A 483 12.65 -3.47 -21.33
N ILE A 484 11.96 -4.03 -20.33
CA ILE A 484 12.62 -4.63 -19.18
C ILE A 484 13.43 -5.84 -19.67
N GLU A 485 14.71 -5.87 -19.30
CA GLU A 485 15.61 -6.95 -19.65
C GLU A 485 16.50 -7.37 -18.48
N ARG A 486 16.88 -8.65 -18.46
CA ARG A 486 17.75 -9.20 -17.44
C ARG A 486 19.18 -8.72 -17.63
N VAL A 487 19.80 -8.24 -16.57
CA VAL A 487 21.22 -7.87 -16.55
C VAL A 487 22.08 -9.10 -16.81
N LYS A 488 23.03 -8.98 -17.74
CA LYS A 488 24.02 -10.03 -18.08
C LYS A 488 24.96 -10.26 -16.89
N GLU A 489 25.62 -11.41 -16.86
CA GLU A 489 26.50 -11.78 -15.75
C GLU A 489 27.67 -10.80 -15.53
N GLU A 490 28.14 -10.15 -16.61
CA GLU A 490 29.17 -9.12 -16.54
C GLU A 490 28.68 -7.88 -15.82
N GLY A 491 27.45 -7.43 -16.08
CA GLY A 491 26.81 -6.34 -15.37
C GLY A 491 26.58 -6.69 -13.89
N VAL A 492 26.15 -7.92 -13.58
CA VAL A 492 26.02 -8.36 -12.18
C VAL A 492 27.37 -8.35 -11.45
N ARG A 493 28.45 -8.76 -12.13
CA ARG A 493 29.82 -8.65 -11.58
C ARG A 493 30.23 -7.20 -11.35
N TRP A 494 29.87 -6.31 -12.25
CA TRP A 494 30.08 -4.87 -12.08
C TRP A 494 29.30 -4.32 -10.88
N LEU A 495 28.01 -4.66 -10.75
CA LEU A 495 27.18 -4.28 -9.59
C LEU A 495 27.83 -4.69 -8.26
N ARG A 496 28.30 -5.93 -8.14
CA ARG A 496 28.97 -6.44 -6.92
C ARG A 496 30.23 -5.65 -6.54
N LYS A 497 30.88 -5.02 -7.51
CA LYS A 497 32.08 -4.19 -7.26
C LYS A 497 31.74 -2.79 -6.73
N GLN A 498 30.48 -2.35 -6.85
CA GLN A 498 30.06 -1.03 -6.35
C GLN A 498 29.89 -1.03 -4.82
N ARG A 499 30.95 -1.39 -4.08
CA ARG A 499 30.91 -1.60 -2.61
C ARG A 499 30.36 -0.40 -1.85
N ASN A 500 30.68 0.84 -2.29
CA ASN A 500 30.24 2.07 -1.65
C ASN A 500 28.72 2.31 -1.74
N VAL A 501 28.03 1.53 -2.57
CA VAL A 501 26.58 1.60 -2.71
C VAL A 501 25.89 0.56 -1.83
N TRP A 502 26.56 -0.59 -1.56
CA TRP A 502 25.96 -1.72 -0.85
C TRP A 502 26.32 -1.78 0.65
N SER A 503 27.24 -0.92 1.09
CA SER A 503 27.67 -0.82 2.50
C SER A 503 26.73 0.04 3.35
#